data_91415e91fab733cb99a7200753325eae
#
_entry.id   91415e91fab733cb99a7200753325eae
#
_cell.length_a   1.000
_cell.length_b   1.000
_cell.length_c   1.000
_cell.angle_alpha   90.00
_cell.angle_beta   90.00
_cell.angle_gamma   90.00
#
_symmetry.space_group_name_H-M   'P 1'
#
loop_
_entity.id
_entity.type
_entity.pdbx_description
1 polymer ?
#
loop_
_entity_poly.entity_id
_entity_poly.type
_entity_poly.pdbx_seq_one_letter_code
_entity_poly.pdbx_strand_id
1 'polypeptide(L)'
;MHFYLLMKRTERHSLIKNLYAAIPHGAPFDLEALGAQEVSAKQAAQYVKSGWLVRLGQGVYAYPSDSLDAPNCIRLLQTKSPGLHVGGKSALDLHGVRHNLAFRQSWILWGESRFLLPEWFTSRFRARFVHTQLFDWKPSWLNDEAISTPAGA
;
A
#
# COMPACT_ATOMS: atom_id res chain seq x y z
N MET A 1 15.47 -29.33 26.07
CA MET A 1 15.12 -29.06 24.66
C MET A 1 13.63 -28.76 24.42
N HIS A 2 12.74 -29.45 25.07
CA HIS A 2 11.28 -29.22 24.90
C HIS A 2 10.82 -27.83 25.40
N PHE A 3 11.41 -27.34 26.47
CA PHE A 3 11.13 -26.03 27.07
C PHE A 3 11.54 -24.86 26.16
N TYR A 4 12.68 -25.02 25.48
CA TYR A 4 13.21 -23.98 24.56
C TYR A 4 12.37 -23.84 23.28
N LEU A 5 11.83 -24.93 22.79
CA LEU A 5 10.90 -24.97 21.65
C LEU A 5 9.53 -24.37 22.00
N LEU A 6 9.06 -24.58 23.22
CA LEU A 6 7.80 -23.99 23.72
C LEU A 6 7.91 -22.48 23.90
N MET A 7 9.03 -21.95 24.44
CA MET A 7 9.26 -20.53 24.58
C MET A 7 9.29 -19.83 23.21
N LYS A 8 10.01 -20.35 22.22
CA LYS A 8 10.02 -19.82 20.86
C LYS A 8 8.64 -19.85 20.19
N ARG A 9 7.81 -20.81 20.50
CA ARG A 9 6.43 -20.90 19.98
C ARG A 9 5.54 -19.84 20.59
N THR A 10 5.68 -19.57 21.87
CA THR A 10 4.90 -18.56 22.60
C THR A 10 5.29 -17.14 22.14
N GLU A 11 6.58 -16.87 21.95
CA GLU A 11 7.06 -15.59 21.41
C GLU A 11 6.56 -15.33 19.99
N ARG A 12 6.54 -16.34 19.12
CA ARG A 12 6.00 -16.22 17.77
C ARG A 12 4.51 -15.89 17.76
N HIS A 13 3.74 -16.50 18.63
CA HIS A 13 2.31 -16.22 18.76
C HIS A 13 2.03 -14.81 19.27
N SER A 14 2.86 -14.30 20.19
CA SER A 14 2.73 -12.93 20.68
C SER A 14 3.06 -11.91 19.60
N LEU A 15 4.11 -12.14 18.81
CA LEU A 15 4.50 -11.27 17.70
C LEU A 15 3.41 -11.19 16.62
N ILE A 16 2.81 -12.32 16.25
CA ILE A 16 1.69 -12.34 15.29
C ILE A 16 0.48 -11.58 15.83
N LYS A 17 0.12 -11.77 17.09
CA LYS A 17 -0.98 -11.02 17.71
C LYS A 17 -0.72 -9.52 17.72
N ASN A 18 0.50 -9.12 18.07
CA ASN A 18 0.92 -7.72 18.07
C ASN A 18 0.87 -7.13 16.64
N LEU A 19 1.31 -7.91 15.65
CA LEU A 19 1.25 -7.52 14.24
C LEU A 19 -0.20 -7.25 13.80
N TYR A 20 -1.10 -8.19 14.08
CA TYR A 20 -2.53 -8.05 13.75
C TYR A 20 -3.21 -6.89 14.46
N ALA A 21 -2.76 -6.54 15.66
CA ALA A 21 -3.27 -5.39 16.41
C ALA A 21 -2.72 -4.06 15.91
N ALA A 22 -1.47 -4.03 15.43
CA ALA A 22 -0.74 -2.81 15.08
C ALA A 22 -0.91 -2.39 13.63
N ILE A 23 -0.95 -3.35 12.69
CA ILE A 23 -1.09 -3.07 11.27
C ILE A 23 -2.56 -3.20 10.85
N PRO A 24 -3.16 -2.13 10.29
CA PRO A 24 -4.56 -2.14 9.88
C PRO A 24 -4.86 -3.21 8.83
N HIS A 25 -6.05 -3.80 8.91
CA HIS A 25 -6.58 -4.68 7.89
C HIS A 25 -7.09 -3.90 6.67
N GLY A 26 -7.15 -4.57 5.51
CA GLY A 26 -7.66 -3.99 4.26
C GLY A 26 -6.65 -3.16 3.48
N ALA A 27 -5.41 -3.07 3.95
CA ALA A 27 -4.32 -2.36 3.29
C ALA A 27 -3.08 -3.23 3.17
N PRO A 28 -2.31 -3.12 2.07
CA PRO A 28 -1.01 -3.76 2.00
C PRO A 28 0.01 -3.05 2.88
N PHE A 29 1.05 -3.75 3.28
CA PHE A 29 2.14 -3.23 4.08
C PHE A 29 3.49 -3.79 3.61
N ASP A 30 4.55 -3.09 3.94
CA ASP A 30 5.91 -3.41 3.50
C ASP A 30 6.80 -3.89 4.65
N LEU A 31 8.07 -4.18 4.32
CA LEU A 31 9.06 -4.58 5.31
C LEU A 31 9.37 -3.50 6.35
N GLU A 32 9.19 -2.22 6.01
CA GLU A 32 9.36 -1.13 6.95
C GLU A 32 8.28 -1.18 8.05
N ALA A 33 7.03 -1.37 7.65
CA ALA A 33 5.92 -1.55 8.60
C ALA A 33 6.10 -2.80 9.47
N LEU A 34 6.60 -3.90 8.89
CA LEU A 34 6.91 -5.12 9.62
C LEU A 34 8.08 -4.91 10.58
N GLY A 35 9.12 -4.20 10.17
CA GLY A 35 10.27 -3.87 11.01
C GLY A 35 9.91 -3.02 12.22
N ALA A 36 8.95 -2.10 12.08
CA ALA A 36 8.40 -1.33 13.18
C ALA A 36 7.71 -2.20 14.25
N GLN A 37 7.27 -3.40 13.87
CA GLN A 37 6.69 -4.42 14.75
C GLN A 37 7.70 -5.54 15.11
N GLU A 38 8.98 -5.26 14.96
CA GLU A 38 10.08 -6.20 15.27
C GLU A 38 10.06 -7.50 14.44
N VAL A 39 9.42 -7.48 13.27
CA VAL A 39 9.36 -8.61 12.35
C VAL A 39 10.41 -8.44 11.25
N SER A 40 11.38 -9.34 11.22
CA SER A 40 12.42 -9.36 10.18
C SER A 40 11.89 -9.94 8.84
N ALA A 41 12.62 -9.68 7.75
CA ALA A 41 12.31 -10.27 6.44
C ALA A 41 12.28 -11.81 6.48
N LYS A 42 13.14 -12.42 7.28
CA LYS A 42 13.18 -13.89 7.47
C LYS A 42 11.93 -14.38 8.19
N GLN A 43 11.47 -13.67 9.23
CA GLN A 43 10.23 -13.98 9.93
C GLN A 43 9.01 -13.77 9.04
N ALA A 44 8.99 -12.69 8.23
CA ALA A 44 7.94 -12.46 7.25
C ALA A 44 7.82 -13.62 6.25
N ALA A 45 8.94 -14.13 5.74
CA ALA A 45 8.96 -15.31 4.88
C ALA A 45 8.39 -16.57 5.57
N GLN A 46 8.66 -16.75 6.86
CA GLN A 46 8.08 -17.84 7.65
C GLN A 46 6.57 -17.67 7.83
N TYR A 47 6.10 -16.45 8.05
CA TYR A 47 4.66 -16.15 8.17
C TYR A 47 3.91 -16.38 6.86
N VAL A 48 4.55 -16.11 5.72
CA VAL A 48 3.99 -16.44 4.40
C VAL A 48 3.87 -17.96 4.24
N LYS A 49 4.92 -18.72 4.58
CA LYS A 49 4.87 -20.19 4.53
C LYS A 49 3.82 -20.79 5.45
N SER A 50 3.62 -20.18 6.61
CA SER A 50 2.64 -20.66 7.61
C SER A 50 1.21 -20.18 7.32
N GLY A 51 1.00 -19.39 6.27
CA GLY A 51 -0.32 -18.87 5.89
C GLY A 51 -0.83 -17.69 6.71
N TRP A 52 0.02 -17.07 7.55
CA TRP A 52 -0.34 -15.87 8.32
C TRP A 52 -0.29 -14.58 7.51
N LEU A 53 0.55 -14.55 6.48
CA LEU A 53 0.69 -13.45 5.53
C LEU A 53 0.63 -13.97 4.11
N VAL A 54 0.24 -13.10 3.19
CA VAL A 54 0.36 -13.31 1.75
C VAL A 54 1.38 -12.33 1.20
N ARG A 55 2.29 -12.82 0.37
CA ARG A 55 3.22 -11.97 -0.36
C ARG A 55 2.56 -11.49 -1.65
N LEU A 56 2.42 -10.19 -1.79
CA LEU A 56 1.86 -9.57 -3.00
C LEU A 56 2.94 -9.33 -4.07
N GLY A 57 4.11 -8.90 -3.64
CA GLY A 57 5.26 -8.61 -4.46
C GLY A 57 6.52 -8.53 -3.63
N GLN A 58 7.61 -8.04 -4.19
CA GLN A 58 8.87 -7.91 -3.47
C GLN A 58 8.74 -6.94 -2.29
N GLY A 59 8.88 -7.47 -1.08
CA GLY A 59 8.79 -6.69 0.16
C GLY A 59 7.40 -6.14 0.48
N VAL A 60 6.36 -6.62 -0.18
CA VAL A 60 4.98 -6.18 0.03
C VAL A 60 4.11 -7.36 0.43
N TYR A 61 3.35 -7.19 1.49
CA TYR A 61 2.55 -8.22 2.14
C TYR A 61 1.13 -7.73 2.44
N ALA A 62 0.24 -8.67 2.69
CA ALA A 62 -1.12 -8.44 3.18
C ALA A 62 -1.56 -9.60 4.07
N TYR A 63 -2.66 -9.41 4.80
CA TYR A 63 -3.31 -10.52 5.48
C TYR A 63 -4.12 -11.36 4.48
N PRO A 64 -4.17 -12.70 4.64
CA PRO A 64 -4.78 -13.59 3.65
C PRO A 64 -6.28 -13.33 3.41
N SER A 65 -6.99 -12.88 4.43
CA SER A 65 -8.43 -12.63 4.38
C SER A 65 -8.81 -11.23 3.94
N ASP A 66 -7.82 -10.34 3.74
CA ASP A 66 -8.08 -8.94 3.43
C ASP A 66 -8.53 -8.76 1.98
N SER A 67 -9.59 -7.98 1.81
CA SER A 67 -9.96 -7.42 0.51
C SER A 67 -9.25 -6.09 0.32
N LEU A 68 -8.30 -6.04 -0.61
CA LEU A 68 -7.51 -4.85 -0.89
C LEU A 68 -8.24 -3.93 -1.84
N ASP A 69 -8.37 -2.67 -1.48
CA ASP A 69 -8.88 -1.61 -2.36
C ASP A 69 -7.75 -0.79 -2.99
N ALA A 70 -8.05 -0.14 -4.11
CA ALA A 70 -7.05 0.66 -4.81
C ALA A 70 -6.55 1.86 -4.01
N PRO A 71 -7.39 2.65 -3.30
CA PRO A 71 -6.91 3.77 -2.50
C PRO A 71 -5.86 3.37 -1.46
N ASN A 72 -6.07 2.29 -0.71
CA ASN A 72 -5.12 1.82 0.28
C ASN A 72 -3.82 1.31 -0.35
N CYS A 73 -3.92 0.65 -1.51
CA CYS A 73 -2.74 0.23 -2.27
C CYS A 73 -1.95 1.43 -2.80
N ILE A 74 -2.63 2.47 -3.29
CA ILE A 74 -2.00 3.70 -3.78
C ILE A 74 -1.25 4.42 -2.65
N ARG A 75 -1.78 4.45 -1.43
CA ARG A 75 -1.07 5.02 -0.27
C ARG A 75 0.29 4.35 -0.04
N LEU A 76 0.37 3.04 -0.18
CA LEU A 76 1.66 2.36 -0.10
C LEU A 76 2.60 2.76 -1.24
N LEU A 77 2.09 2.87 -2.47
CA LEU A 77 2.88 3.34 -3.61
C LEU A 77 3.42 4.76 -3.41
N GLN A 78 2.64 5.63 -2.77
CA GLN A 78 3.05 7.01 -2.44
C GLN A 78 4.27 7.05 -1.50
N THR A 79 4.42 6.09 -0.60
CA THR A 79 5.62 5.98 0.24
C THR A 79 6.86 5.64 -0.57
N LYS A 80 6.72 4.94 -1.70
CA LYS A 80 7.83 4.54 -2.58
C LYS A 80 8.15 5.57 -3.64
N SER A 81 7.17 6.39 -4.01
CA SER A 81 7.32 7.45 -5.01
C SER A 81 6.70 8.74 -4.47
N PRO A 82 7.49 9.57 -3.77
CA PRO A 82 7.01 10.87 -3.30
C PRO A 82 6.47 11.72 -4.46
N GLY A 83 5.34 12.37 -4.25
CA GLY A 83 4.65 13.14 -5.29
C GLY A 83 3.73 12.33 -6.20
N LEU A 84 3.66 11.01 -6.03
CA LEU A 84 2.65 10.18 -6.69
C LEU A 84 1.26 10.55 -6.17
N HIS A 85 0.33 10.83 -7.07
CA HIS A 85 -1.04 11.16 -6.71
C HIS A 85 -2.05 10.66 -7.75
N VAL A 86 -3.29 10.54 -7.33
CA VAL A 86 -4.39 10.23 -8.24
C VAL A 86 -4.75 11.48 -9.04
N GLY A 87 -4.72 11.36 -10.36
CA GLY A 87 -4.95 12.48 -11.26
C GLY A 87 -6.14 12.32 -12.18
N GLY A 88 -6.48 13.38 -12.87
CA GLY A 88 -7.48 13.39 -13.91
C GLY A 88 -8.86 12.92 -13.44
N LYS A 89 -9.51 12.12 -14.28
CA LYS A 89 -10.85 11.59 -14.01
C LYS A 89 -10.94 10.75 -12.73
N SER A 90 -9.87 10.02 -12.40
CA SER A 90 -9.84 9.18 -11.20
C SER A 90 -9.91 10.00 -9.90
N ALA A 91 -9.33 11.19 -9.88
CA ALA A 91 -9.44 12.10 -8.75
C ALA A 91 -10.87 12.61 -8.60
N LEU A 92 -11.53 12.99 -9.70
CA LEU A 92 -12.94 13.42 -9.69
C LEU A 92 -13.87 12.31 -9.20
N ASP A 93 -13.65 11.07 -9.63
CA ASP A 93 -14.42 9.91 -9.18
C ASP A 93 -14.28 9.68 -7.67
N LEU A 94 -13.10 9.89 -7.10
CA LEU A 94 -12.87 9.80 -5.64
C LEU A 94 -13.63 10.88 -4.86
N HIS A 95 -13.81 12.07 -5.45
CA HIS A 95 -14.57 13.15 -4.86
C HIS A 95 -16.08 13.09 -5.16
N GLY A 96 -16.57 11.99 -5.72
CA GLY A 96 -17.98 11.77 -5.98
C GLY A 96 -18.54 12.44 -7.23
N VAL A 97 -17.69 13.09 -8.03
CA VAL A 97 -18.08 13.70 -9.31
C VAL A 97 -18.05 12.64 -10.40
N ARG A 98 -19.15 11.95 -10.62
CA ARG A 98 -19.27 10.91 -11.65
C ARG A 98 -20.01 11.46 -12.87
N HIS A 99 -19.32 11.51 -14.00
CA HIS A 99 -19.90 11.94 -15.27
C HIS A 99 -20.31 10.81 -16.22
N ASN A 100 -19.84 9.58 -15.95
CA ASN A 100 -20.18 8.41 -16.77
C ASN A 100 -20.17 7.12 -15.95
N LEU A 101 -21.14 6.27 -16.20
CA LEU A 101 -21.17 4.88 -15.77
C LEU A 101 -20.09 4.08 -16.53
N ALA A 102 -18.83 4.30 -16.22
CA ALA A 102 -17.77 3.46 -16.75
C ALA A 102 -17.83 2.10 -16.04
N PHE A 103 -18.12 1.07 -16.80
CA PHE A 103 -18.24 -0.33 -16.33
C PHE A 103 -16.97 -0.87 -15.64
N ARG A 104 -15.82 -0.19 -15.75
CA ARG A 104 -14.55 -0.56 -15.10
C ARG A 104 -13.81 0.70 -14.69
N GLN A 105 -13.60 0.84 -13.40
CA GLN A 105 -12.78 1.91 -12.85
C GLN A 105 -11.34 1.74 -13.31
N SER A 106 -10.78 2.77 -13.93
CA SER A 106 -9.37 2.85 -14.34
C SER A 106 -8.69 3.97 -13.57
N TRP A 107 -7.58 3.65 -12.93
CA TRP A 107 -6.82 4.59 -12.12
C TRP A 107 -5.75 5.28 -12.95
N ILE A 108 -5.73 6.61 -12.91
CA ILE A 108 -4.66 7.42 -13.51
C ILE A 108 -3.84 7.99 -12.37
N LEU A 109 -2.57 7.60 -12.34
CA LEU A 109 -1.62 8.05 -11.33
C LEU A 109 -0.60 8.97 -11.98
N TRP A 110 -0.36 10.12 -11.39
CA TRP A 110 0.57 11.13 -11.86
C TRP A 110 1.74 11.24 -10.90
N GLY A 111 2.91 11.59 -11.42
CA GLY A 111 4.09 11.86 -10.63
C GLY A 111 5.15 12.59 -11.41
N GLU A 112 5.96 13.36 -10.71
CA GLU A 112 7.07 14.14 -11.29
C GLU A 112 8.31 13.30 -11.54
N SER A 113 8.49 12.21 -10.82
CA SER A 113 9.56 11.25 -11.03
C SER A 113 9.04 10.05 -11.81
N ARG A 114 9.86 9.50 -12.68
CA ARG A 114 9.51 8.26 -13.39
C ARG A 114 9.31 7.13 -12.37
N PHE A 115 8.19 6.47 -12.44
CA PHE A 115 7.82 5.37 -11.56
C PHE A 115 7.17 4.25 -12.34
N LEU A 116 7.65 3.03 -12.13
CA LEU A 116 7.06 1.84 -12.69
C LEU A 116 6.05 1.26 -11.71
N LEU A 117 4.78 1.24 -12.09
CA LEU A 117 3.75 0.61 -11.27
C LEU A 117 4.06 -0.90 -11.10
N PRO A 118 4.12 -1.39 -9.86
CA PRO A 118 4.45 -2.79 -9.64
C PRO A 118 3.34 -3.74 -10.13
N GLU A 119 3.74 -4.92 -10.56
CA GLU A 119 2.84 -5.93 -11.09
C GLU A 119 1.75 -6.34 -10.09
N TRP A 120 2.08 -6.42 -8.79
CA TRP A 120 1.09 -6.75 -7.77
C TRP A 120 -0.09 -5.77 -7.71
N PHE A 121 0.14 -4.51 -8.12
CA PHE A 121 -0.90 -3.48 -8.21
C PHE A 121 -1.65 -3.54 -9.54
N THR A 122 -0.92 -3.57 -10.66
CA THR A 122 -1.52 -3.55 -12.01
C THR A 122 -2.26 -4.84 -12.37
N SER A 123 -1.92 -5.96 -11.74
CA SER A 123 -2.67 -7.22 -11.88
C SER A 123 -4.05 -7.19 -11.19
N ARG A 124 -4.20 -6.34 -10.17
CA ARG A 124 -5.47 -6.18 -9.42
C ARG A 124 -6.32 -5.03 -9.91
N PHE A 125 -5.66 -3.93 -10.27
CA PHE A 125 -6.33 -2.69 -10.62
C PHE A 125 -5.89 -2.22 -12.00
N ARG A 126 -6.85 -1.87 -12.83
CA ARG A 126 -6.55 -1.24 -14.10
C ARG A 126 -5.99 0.16 -13.84
N ALA A 127 -4.71 0.34 -14.04
CA ALA A 127 -4.02 1.57 -13.75
C ALA A 127 -2.96 1.91 -14.79
N ARG A 128 -2.70 3.20 -14.95
CA ARG A 128 -1.55 3.70 -15.71
C ARG A 128 -0.88 4.84 -14.98
N PHE A 129 0.42 4.94 -15.14
CA PHE A 129 1.22 6.05 -14.64
C PHE A 129 1.47 7.05 -15.74
N VAL A 130 1.35 8.33 -15.43
CA VAL A 130 1.67 9.44 -16.30
C VAL A 130 2.78 10.25 -15.64
N HIS A 131 3.95 10.24 -16.25
CA HIS A 131 5.03 11.14 -15.86
C HIS A 131 4.71 12.53 -16.37
N THR A 132 4.59 13.49 -15.47
CA THR A 132 4.31 14.86 -15.82
C THR A 132 4.98 15.82 -14.84
N GLN A 133 5.57 16.85 -15.38
CA GLN A 133 6.08 17.98 -14.62
C GLN A 133 5.09 19.12 -14.83
N LEU A 134 4.08 19.17 -13.95
CA LEU A 134 2.98 20.12 -14.09
C LEU A 134 3.39 21.55 -13.80
N PHE A 135 4.43 21.76 -12.97
CA PHE A 135 4.90 23.08 -12.59
C PHE A 135 6.43 23.08 -12.44
N ASP A 136 7.09 24.01 -13.11
CA ASP A 136 8.52 24.31 -12.87
C ASP A 136 8.75 25.01 -11.51
N TRP A 137 7.66 25.43 -10.88
CA TRP A 137 7.66 26.17 -9.62
C TRP A 137 6.59 25.63 -8.69
N LYS A 138 7.00 25.22 -7.49
CA LYS A 138 6.11 24.78 -6.42
C LYS A 138 6.00 25.89 -5.37
N PRO A 139 4.95 26.68 -5.36
CA PRO A 139 4.72 27.59 -4.25
C PRO A 139 4.48 26.77 -2.97
N SER A 140 5.06 27.23 -1.86
CA SER A 140 4.96 26.55 -0.55
C SER A 140 3.51 26.32 -0.08
N TRP A 141 2.58 27.17 -0.51
CA TRP A 141 1.16 27.05 -0.17
C TRP A 141 0.43 25.92 -0.89
N LEU A 142 0.97 25.38 -1.98
CA LEU A 142 0.35 24.23 -2.68
C LEU A 142 0.31 22.95 -1.82
N ASN A 143 1.21 22.85 -0.85
CA ASN A 143 1.23 21.71 0.07
C ASN A 143 0.19 21.85 1.19
N ASP A 144 -0.21 23.07 1.53
CA ASP A 144 -1.15 23.36 2.61
C ASP A 144 -2.61 23.24 2.18
N GLU A 145 -2.88 23.34 0.87
CA GLU A 145 -4.23 23.28 0.30
C GLU A 145 -4.52 21.96 -0.45
N ALA A 146 -3.61 20.99 -0.38
CA ALA A 146 -3.85 19.70 -1.00
C ALA A 146 -5.08 19.03 -0.37
N ILE A 147 -6.14 18.89 -1.15
CA ILE A 147 -7.36 18.21 -0.72
C ILE A 147 -7.02 16.76 -0.45
N SER A 148 -7.15 16.33 0.81
CA SER A 148 -6.93 14.95 1.20
C SER A 148 -7.97 14.04 0.55
N THR A 149 -7.51 13.11 -0.26
CA THR A 149 -8.36 12.05 -0.83
C THR A 149 -8.16 10.76 -0.05
N PRO A 150 -9.04 9.77 -0.18
CA PRO A 150 -8.84 8.45 0.43
C PRO A 150 -7.52 7.77 -0.01
N ALA A 151 -6.99 8.16 -1.17
CA ALA A 151 -5.71 7.65 -1.69
C ALA A 151 -4.50 8.54 -1.33
N GLY A 152 -4.71 9.62 -0.57
CA GLY A 152 -3.73 10.66 -0.31
C GLY A 152 -3.69 11.70 -1.44
N ALA A 153 -3.29 12.90 -1.12
CA ALA A 153 -3.19 14.02 -2.06
C ALA A 153 -1.80 14.12 -2.67
#